data_6700058456e11fc0b8a1f4fb3198c718
#
_entry.id   6700058456e11fc0b8a1f4fb3198c718
#
_cell.length_a   1.000
_cell.length_b   1.000
_cell.length_c   1.000
_cell.angle_alpha   90.00
_cell.angle_beta   90.00
_cell.angle_gamma   90.00
#
_symmetry.space_group_name_H-M   'P 1'
#
loop_
_entity.id
_entity.type
_entity.pdbx_description
1 polymer ?
#
loop_
_entity_poly.entity_id
_entity_poly.type
_entity_poly.pdbx_seq_one_letter_code
_entity_poly.pdbx_strand_id
1 'polypeptide(L)'
;MKKEILALLVVVACWGSTLQANDWKNAPISEVQKAAEQGDADAQLLLGIKYELGKGVAQDDKQAVAWYRKAAEQGYAMAQSNLGVMYELGKGVAQDDKQAVAWYRKAAEQGYFYAQFLLGGMYVNGRGVAQDYKQAAAWTRKAAEQGYFDAQLRLGRMYEQGSGVAQDYKQAVAWYRKAAEQGYAKAQLFLGLMYGSGMGVVQDYKLAYVWSSVSAANGYAYAATNRDLFAKRLSPAVLAEAQALAGQYVELY
;
A
#
# COMPACT_ATOMS: atom_id res chain seq x y z
N MET A 1 -16.10 1.22 -5.03
CA MET A 1 -16.03 2.24 -3.97
C MET A 1 -14.80 2.10 -3.05
N LYS A 2 -14.51 0.98 -2.38
CA LYS A 2 -13.34 0.88 -1.47
C LYS A 2 -11.96 0.88 -2.16
N LYS A 3 -11.83 0.40 -3.40
CA LYS A 3 -10.57 0.43 -4.16
C LYS A 3 -10.21 1.83 -4.68
N GLU A 4 -11.20 2.66 -4.96
CA GLU A 4 -10.98 4.04 -5.40
C GLU A 4 -10.56 4.96 -4.24
N ILE A 5 -11.05 4.69 -3.02
CA ILE A 5 -10.66 5.44 -1.81
C ILE A 5 -9.21 5.13 -1.41
N LEU A 6 -8.73 3.90 -1.65
CA LEU A 6 -7.35 3.52 -1.32
C LEU A 6 -6.34 4.24 -2.23
N ALA A 7 -6.64 4.37 -3.53
CA ALA A 7 -5.82 5.15 -4.46
C ALA A 7 -5.77 6.64 -4.06
N LEU A 8 -6.89 7.16 -3.55
CA LEU A 8 -7.00 8.55 -3.10
C LEU A 8 -6.16 8.83 -1.84
N LEU A 9 -6.12 7.90 -0.88
CA LEU A 9 -5.36 8.05 0.36
C LEU A 9 -3.85 7.98 0.13
N VAL A 10 -3.37 7.17 -0.81
CA VAL A 10 -1.95 7.10 -1.15
C VAL A 10 -1.47 8.37 -1.84
N VAL A 11 -2.30 8.97 -2.69
CA VAL A 11 -2.00 10.26 -3.34
C VAL A 11 -1.87 11.39 -2.31
N VAL A 12 -2.68 11.38 -1.26
CA VAL A 12 -2.67 12.44 -0.22
C VAL A 12 -1.54 12.24 0.80
N ALA A 13 -1.17 11.01 1.12
CA ALA A 13 -0.13 10.72 2.12
C ALA A 13 1.31 11.01 1.63
N CYS A 14 1.56 11.00 0.31
CA CYS A 14 2.89 11.27 -0.27
C CYS A 14 3.26 12.75 -0.37
N TRP A 15 2.35 13.68 -0.02
CA TRP A 15 2.59 15.12 -0.10
C TRP A 15 3.43 15.70 1.05
N GLY A 16 3.89 14.87 1.98
CA GLY A 16 4.54 15.30 3.21
C GLY A 16 6.05 15.53 3.16
N SER A 17 6.76 15.32 2.05
CA SER A 17 8.24 15.25 2.11
C SER A 17 9.04 15.92 1.01
N THR A 18 8.48 16.79 0.16
CA THR A 18 9.30 17.64 -0.72
C THR A 18 8.92 19.11 -0.54
N LEU A 19 9.73 19.82 0.20
CA LEU A 19 9.78 21.28 0.32
C LEU A 19 10.03 21.89 -1.06
N GLN A 20 9.07 22.66 -1.50
CA GLN A 20 8.96 23.59 -2.64
C GLN A 20 7.88 23.22 -3.67
N ALA A 21 6.92 22.34 -3.36
CA ALA A 21 5.67 22.37 -4.11
C ALA A 21 4.98 23.71 -3.81
N ASN A 22 4.91 24.61 -4.79
CA ASN A 22 3.96 25.70 -4.74
C ASN A 22 2.64 25.14 -4.22
N ASP A 23 1.96 25.82 -3.30
CA ASP A 23 0.78 25.28 -2.63
C ASP A 23 -0.44 25.20 -3.58
N TRP A 24 -0.27 24.37 -4.66
CA TRP A 24 -1.27 24.13 -5.69
C TRP A 24 -2.53 23.46 -5.14
N LYS A 25 -2.45 22.88 -3.91
CA LYS A 25 -3.56 22.14 -3.30
C LYS A 25 -4.82 22.99 -3.16
N ASN A 26 -4.66 24.28 -2.86
CA ASN A 26 -5.74 25.23 -2.65
C ASN A 26 -5.82 26.28 -3.77
N ALA A 27 -4.95 26.19 -4.77
CA ALA A 27 -4.93 27.16 -5.86
C ALA A 27 -6.18 27.05 -6.76
N PRO A 28 -6.69 28.16 -7.30
CA PRO A 28 -7.74 28.15 -8.30
C PRO A 28 -7.32 27.29 -9.50
N ILE A 29 -8.28 26.58 -10.09
CA ILE A 29 -8.01 25.68 -11.23
C ILE A 29 -7.36 26.42 -12.41
N SER A 30 -7.72 27.68 -12.63
CA SER A 30 -7.14 28.52 -13.69
C SER A 30 -5.64 28.77 -13.52
N GLU A 31 -5.18 28.92 -12.28
CA GLU A 31 -3.76 29.08 -11.96
C GLU A 31 -2.99 27.77 -12.16
N VAL A 32 -3.57 26.64 -11.69
CA VAL A 32 -3.01 25.31 -11.92
C VAL A 32 -2.89 25.00 -13.41
N GLN A 33 -3.92 25.30 -14.20
CA GLN A 33 -3.89 25.13 -15.66
C GLN A 33 -2.79 25.94 -16.30
N LYS A 34 -2.70 27.22 -15.95
CA LYS A 34 -1.68 28.13 -16.49
C LYS A 34 -0.25 27.62 -16.19
N ALA A 35 0.00 27.18 -14.95
CA ALA A 35 1.30 26.65 -14.58
C ALA A 35 1.61 25.31 -15.28
N ALA A 36 0.63 24.41 -15.39
CA ALA A 36 0.75 23.15 -16.11
C ALA A 36 1.06 23.36 -17.61
N GLU A 37 0.42 24.37 -18.25
CA GLU A 37 0.69 24.77 -19.63
C GLU A 37 2.08 25.36 -19.81
N GLN A 38 2.62 26.01 -18.77
CA GLN A 38 4.00 26.53 -18.72
C GLN A 38 5.05 25.47 -18.46
N GLY A 39 4.64 24.22 -18.22
CA GLY A 39 5.56 23.09 -18.06
C GLY A 39 5.84 22.70 -16.62
N ASP A 40 5.21 23.32 -15.61
CA ASP A 40 5.38 22.94 -14.21
C ASP A 40 4.88 21.50 -13.97
N ALA A 41 5.78 20.60 -13.58
CA ALA A 41 5.47 19.17 -13.45
C ALA A 41 4.54 18.87 -12.27
N ASP A 42 4.61 19.64 -11.17
CA ASP A 42 3.72 19.51 -10.03
C ASP A 42 2.29 19.94 -10.41
N ALA A 43 2.16 21.06 -11.14
CA ALA A 43 0.89 21.53 -11.64
C ALA A 43 0.29 20.55 -12.67
N GLN A 44 1.11 19.98 -13.55
CA GLN A 44 0.67 18.96 -14.51
C GLN A 44 0.17 17.70 -13.80
N LEU A 45 0.89 17.18 -12.80
CA LEU A 45 0.44 16.06 -11.97
C LEU A 45 -0.89 16.37 -11.31
N LEU A 46 -0.99 17.54 -10.65
CA LEU A 46 -2.22 17.93 -9.95
C LEU A 46 -3.39 18.08 -10.91
N LEU A 47 -3.17 18.67 -12.07
CA LEU A 47 -4.21 18.81 -13.09
C LEU A 47 -4.69 17.45 -13.60
N GLY A 48 -3.77 16.50 -13.80
CA GLY A 48 -4.10 15.11 -14.09
C GLY A 48 -5.00 14.50 -13.01
N ILE A 49 -4.65 14.66 -11.74
CA ILE A 49 -5.46 14.20 -10.59
C ILE A 49 -6.83 14.87 -10.56
N LYS A 50 -6.91 16.18 -10.82
CA LYS A 50 -8.19 16.90 -10.85
C LYS A 50 -9.12 16.38 -11.94
N TYR A 51 -8.60 16.11 -13.14
CA TYR A 51 -9.38 15.49 -14.22
C TYR A 51 -9.79 14.05 -13.92
N GLU A 52 -8.91 13.23 -13.32
CA GLU A 52 -9.24 11.86 -12.93
C GLU A 52 -10.37 11.80 -11.88
N LEU A 53 -10.38 12.75 -10.94
CA LEU A 53 -11.35 12.79 -9.82
C LEU A 53 -12.56 13.70 -10.09
N GLY A 54 -12.57 14.52 -11.14
CA GLY A 54 -13.61 15.52 -11.36
C GLY A 54 -13.58 16.64 -10.31
N LYS A 55 -12.41 17.00 -9.76
CA LYS A 55 -12.30 18.02 -8.71
C LYS A 55 -12.01 19.40 -9.28
N GLY A 56 -13.03 20.24 -9.35
CA GLY A 56 -12.94 21.58 -9.92
C GLY A 56 -12.97 21.63 -11.45
N VAL A 57 -13.03 20.48 -12.11
CA VAL A 57 -13.23 20.26 -13.54
C VAL A 57 -14.16 19.08 -13.74
N ALA A 58 -14.80 18.96 -14.91
CA ALA A 58 -15.50 17.74 -15.28
C ALA A 58 -14.50 16.57 -15.36
N GLN A 59 -14.91 15.39 -14.85
CA GLN A 59 -14.06 14.19 -14.91
C GLN A 59 -13.78 13.81 -16.35
N ASP A 60 -12.50 13.63 -16.67
CA ASP A 60 -12.03 13.23 -18.00
C ASP A 60 -10.72 12.45 -17.90
N ASP A 61 -10.82 11.12 -17.97
CA ASP A 61 -9.65 10.23 -17.86
C ASP A 61 -8.66 10.43 -19.04
N LYS A 62 -9.12 10.87 -20.21
CA LYS A 62 -8.22 11.17 -21.35
C LYS A 62 -7.36 12.41 -21.07
N GLN A 63 -7.97 13.45 -20.51
CA GLN A 63 -7.25 14.63 -20.06
C GLN A 63 -6.28 14.28 -18.91
N ALA A 64 -6.71 13.45 -17.94
CA ALA A 64 -5.84 12.99 -16.87
C ALA A 64 -4.59 12.32 -17.43
N VAL A 65 -4.73 11.38 -18.36
CA VAL A 65 -3.62 10.70 -19.03
C VAL A 65 -2.70 11.68 -19.76
N ALA A 66 -3.28 12.66 -20.48
CA ALA A 66 -2.48 13.63 -21.20
C ALA A 66 -1.58 14.46 -20.28
N TRP A 67 -2.12 14.88 -19.11
CA TRP A 67 -1.37 15.64 -18.13
C TRP A 67 -0.36 14.79 -17.37
N TYR A 68 -0.75 13.57 -16.94
CA TYR A 68 0.19 12.62 -16.32
C TYR A 68 1.37 12.32 -17.24
N ARG A 69 1.13 12.17 -18.55
CA ARG A 69 2.20 11.90 -19.53
C ARG A 69 3.19 13.04 -19.60
N LYS A 70 2.75 14.29 -19.64
CA LYS A 70 3.63 15.47 -19.65
C LYS A 70 4.55 15.49 -18.42
N ALA A 71 3.98 15.30 -17.22
CA ALA A 71 4.78 15.26 -15.99
C ALA A 71 5.70 14.01 -15.94
N ALA A 72 5.23 12.85 -16.42
CA ALA A 72 5.99 11.61 -16.44
C ALA A 72 7.19 11.66 -17.38
N GLU A 73 7.04 12.33 -18.53
CA GLU A 73 8.12 12.56 -19.51
C GLU A 73 9.20 13.50 -18.95
N GLN A 74 8.84 14.40 -18.03
CA GLN A 74 9.80 15.22 -17.27
C GLN A 74 10.50 14.43 -16.13
N GLY A 75 10.21 13.13 -15.98
CA GLY A 75 10.82 12.30 -14.95
C GLY A 75 10.06 12.25 -13.61
N TYR A 76 8.89 12.87 -13.50
CA TYR A 76 8.17 12.94 -12.22
C TYR A 76 7.64 11.56 -11.81
N ALA A 77 8.24 10.95 -10.80
CA ALA A 77 8.00 9.54 -10.44
C ALA A 77 6.54 9.24 -10.09
N MET A 78 5.85 10.15 -9.39
CA MET A 78 4.43 9.99 -9.07
C MET A 78 3.56 10.00 -10.32
N ALA A 79 3.86 10.90 -11.28
CA ALA A 79 3.12 10.96 -12.55
C ALA A 79 3.39 9.71 -13.41
N GLN A 80 4.63 9.20 -13.42
CA GLN A 80 4.95 7.93 -14.06
C GLN A 80 4.15 6.77 -13.46
N SER A 81 4.05 6.70 -12.13
CA SER A 81 3.24 5.69 -11.46
C SER A 81 1.76 5.80 -11.81
N ASN A 82 1.19 7.02 -11.77
CA ASN A 82 -0.21 7.24 -12.12
C ASN A 82 -0.49 6.91 -13.59
N LEU A 83 0.40 7.28 -14.51
CA LEU A 83 0.28 6.90 -15.91
C LEU A 83 0.32 5.38 -16.10
N GLY A 84 1.18 4.68 -15.34
CA GLY A 84 1.19 3.22 -15.29
C GLY A 84 -0.15 2.64 -14.84
N VAL A 85 -0.78 3.21 -13.81
CA VAL A 85 -2.12 2.81 -13.35
C VAL A 85 -3.18 3.02 -14.43
N MET A 86 -3.14 4.15 -15.16
CA MET A 86 -4.08 4.41 -16.24
C MET A 86 -3.97 3.35 -17.35
N TYR A 87 -2.74 2.96 -17.72
CA TYR A 87 -2.52 1.86 -18.68
C TYR A 87 -2.96 0.50 -18.13
N GLU A 88 -2.70 0.20 -16.85
CA GLU A 88 -3.11 -1.06 -16.22
C GLU A 88 -4.63 -1.23 -16.20
N LEU A 89 -5.36 -0.14 -15.95
CA LEU A 89 -6.82 -0.14 -15.82
C LEU A 89 -7.55 0.15 -17.15
N GLY A 90 -6.86 0.60 -18.20
CA GLY A 90 -7.48 1.04 -19.44
C GLY A 90 -8.32 2.31 -19.28
N LYS A 91 -7.95 3.19 -18.34
CA LYS A 91 -8.65 4.45 -18.10
C LYS A 91 -8.07 5.57 -18.96
N GLY A 92 -8.90 6.17 -19.81
CA GLY A 92 -8.47 7.24 -20.72
C GLY A 92 -7.51 6.81 -21.84
N VAL A 93 -6.99 5.58 -21.79
CA VAL A 93 -6.14 4.90 -22.79
C VAL A 93 -6.57 3.45 -22.95
N ALA A 94 -6.18 2.81 -24.05
CA ALA A 94 -6.32 1.36 -24.17
C ALA A 94 -5.49 0.67 -23.10
N GLN A 95 -6.04 -0.38 -22.49
CA GLN A 95 -5.33 -1.18 -21.48
C GLN A 95 -4.07 -1.81 -22.10
N ASP A 96 -2.93 -1.62 -21.44
CA ASP A 96 -1.65 -2.18 -21.85
C ASP A 96 -0.75 -2.43 -20.64
N ASP A 97 -0.72 -3.67 -20.17
CA ASP A 97 0.10 -4.07 -19.03
C ASP A 97 1.61 -3.92 -19.28
N LYS A 98 2.08 -3.98 -20.54
CA LYS A 98 3.49 -3.75 -20.87
C LYS A 98 3.87 -2.29 -20.69
N GLN A 99 3.00 -1.37 -21.12
CA GLN A 99 3.18 0.05 -20.87
C GLN A 99 3.11 0.38 -19.38
N ALA A 100 2.15 -0.23 -18.66
CA ALA A 100 2.05 -0.06 -17.22
C ALA A 100 3.36 -0.46 -16.52
N VAL A 101 3.92 -1.63 -16.83
CA VAL A 101 5.21 -2.10 -16.29
C VAL A 101 6.36 -1.15 -16.64
N ALA A 102 6.40 -0.65 -17.88
CA ALA A 102 7.45 0.26 -18.31
C ALA A 102 7.44 1.57 -17.47
N TRP A 103 6.26 2.12 -17.22
CA TRP A 103 6.11 3.32 -16.40
C TRP A 103 6.34 3.07 -14.91
N TYR A 104 5.83 1.95 -14.37
CA TYR A 104 6.12 1.56 -12.97
C TYR A 104 7.60 1.38 -12.75
N ARG A 105 8.33 0.77 -13.69
CA ARG A 105 9.78 0.56 -13.58
C ARG A 105 10.53 1.88 -13.49
N LYS A 106 10.23 2.86 -14.35
CA LYS A 106 10.83 4.20 -14.30
C LYS A 106 10.66 4.86 -12.94
N ALA A 107 9.44 4.83 -12.39
CA ALA A 107 9.15 5.40 -11.08
C ALA A 107 9.81 4.60 -9.93
N ALA A 108 9.80 3.26 -10.02
CA ALA A 108 10.39 2.37 -9.02
C ALA A 108 11.92 2.48 -8.94
N GLU A 109 12.59 2.68 -10.06
CA GLU A 109 14.04 2.92 -10.14
C GLU A 109 14.43 4.24 -9.50
N GLN A 110 13.56 5.24 -9.52
CA GLN A 110 13.72 6.50 -8.78
C GLN A 110 13.44 6.38 -7.27
N GLY A 111 13.07 5.19 -6.78
CA GLY A 111 12.79 4.96 -5.37
C GLY A 111 11.33 5.14 -4.98
N TYR A 112 10.41 5.44 -5.89
CA TYR A 112 9.01 5.67 -5.54
C TYR A 112 8.36 4.37 -5.03
N PHE A 113 8.12 4.30 -3.72
CA PHE A 113 7.71 3.07 -3.03
C PHE A 113 6.42 2.46 -3.58
N TYR A 114 5.45 3.28 -3.99
CA TYR A 114 4.19 2.78 -4.51
C TYR A 114 4.37 2.10 -5.87
N ALA A 115 5.20 2.66 -6.75
CA ALA A 115 5.55 2.02 -8.02
C ALA A 115 6.36 0.73 -7.81
N GLN A 116 7.24 0.67 -6.82
CA GLN A 116 7.95 -0.55 -6.44
C GLN A 116 6.98 -1.65 -6.02
N PHE A 117 5.96 -1.32 -5.21
CA PHE A 117 4.92 -2.25 -4.80
C PHE A 117 4.08 -2.74 -5.98
N LEU A 118 3.66 -1.84 -6.89
CA LEU A 118 2.88 -2.18 -8.08
C LEU A 118 3.70 -3.06 -9.04
N LEU A 119 4.95 -2.69 -9.30
CA LEU A 119 5.85 -3.49 -10.14
C LEU A 119 6.08 -4.89 -9.57
N GLY A 120 6.25 -5.01 -8.24
CA GLY A 120 6.28 -6.29 -7.55
C GLY A 120 5.00 -7.12 -7.80
N GLY A 121 3.84 -6.47 -7.82
CA GLY A 121 2.56 -7.10 -8.15
C GLY A 121 2.48 -7.60 -9.60
N MET A 122 2.99 -6.82 -10.55
CA MET A 122 3.06 -7.22 -11.97
C MET A 122 3.90 -8.49 -12.14
N TYR A 123 5.05 -8.58 -11.46
CA TYR A 123 5.89 -9.79 -11.47
C TYR A 123 5.24 -11.00 -10.79
N VAL A 124 4.47 -10.81 -9.68
CA VAL A 124 3.70 -11.91 -9.05
C VAL A 124 2.71 -12.52 -10.03
N ASN A 125 2.02 -11.69 -10.80
CA ASN A 125 0.91 -12.11 -11.64
C ASN A 125 1.32 -12.42 -13.10
N GLY A 126 2.55 -12.11 -13.50
CA GLY A 126 2.99 -12.26 -14.91
C GLY A 126 2.26 -11.32 -15.86
N ARG A 127 1.83 -10.13 -15.38
CA ARG A 127 1.12 -9.15 -16.18
C ARG A 127 2.10 -8.14 -16.79
N GLY A 128 2.12 -8.06 -18.11
CA GLY A 128 3.04 -7.19 -18.87
C GLY A 128 4.51 -7.61 -18.82
N VAL A 129 4.86 -8.56 -17.95
CA VAL A 129 6.18 -9.19 -17.80
C VAL A 129 6.01 -10.69 -17.55
N ALA A 130 7.06 -11.49 -17.79
CA ALA A 130 7.07 -12.88 -17.34
C ALA A 130 6.96 -12.94 -15.80
N GLN A 131 6.19 -13.92 -15.30
CA GLN A 131 6.07 -14.15 -13.86
C GLN A 131 7.45 -14.46 -13.26
N ASP A 132 7.81 -13.72 -12.19
CA ASP A 132 9.07 -13.90 -11.49
C ASP A 132 8.92 -13.51 -10.02
N TYR A 133 8.78 -14.50 -9.16
CA TYR A 133 8.63 -14.27 -7.71
C TYR A 133 9.88 -13.69 -7.05
N LYS A 134 11.09 -13.91 -7.61
CA LYS A 134 12.32 -13.31 -7.07
C LYS A 134 12.35 -11.81 -7.32
N GLN A 135 12.02 -11.39 -8.54
CA GLN A 135 11.87 -9.97 -8.87
C GLN A 135 10.74 -9.32 -8.06
N ALA A 136 9.61 -10.03 -7.92
CA ALA A 136 8.50 -9.57 -7.10
C ALA A 136 8.92 -9.31 -5.64
N ALA A 137 9.67 -10.24 -5.04
CA ALA A 137 10.18 -10.09 -3.67
C ALA A 137 11.18 -8.95 -3.56
N ALA A 138 12.07 -8.79 -4.53
CA ALA A 138 13.06 -7.72 -4.54
C ALA A 138 12.41 -6.33 -4.57
N TRP A 139 11.43 -6.12 -5.45
CA TRP A 139 10.72 -4.84 -5.55
C TRP A 139 9.79 -4.60 -4.35
N THR A 140 9.08 -5.63 -3.89
CA THR A 140 8.23 -5.54 -2.69
C THR A 140 9.05 -5.18 -1.46
N ARG A 141 10.27 -5.73 -1.31
CA ARG A 141 11.17 -5.42 -0.20
C ARG A 141 11.58 -3.94 -0.19
N LYS A 142 11.96 -3.38 -1.34
CA LYS A 142 12.30 -1.94 -1.43
C LYS A 142 11.15 -1.05 -0.95
N ALA A 143 9.91 -1.36 -1.31
CA ALA A 143 8.75 -0.62 -0.83
C ALA A 143 8.48 -0.85 0.68
N ALA A 144 8.67 -2.08 1.18
CA ALA A 144 8.48 -2.44 2.58
C ALA A 144 9.51 -1.77 3.50
N GLU A 145 10.75 -1.65 3.07
CA GLU A 145 11.84 -0.96 3.76
C GLU A 145 11.59 0.54 3.90
N GLN A 146 10.84 1.14 2.97
CA GLN A 146 10.38 2.52 3.05
C GLN A 146 9.13 2.71 3.94
N GLY A 147 8.67 1.65 4.60
CA GLY A 147 7.54 1.73 5.53
C GLY A 147 6.17 1.46 4.93
N TYR A 148 6.05 1.18 3.62
CA TYR A 148 4.75 0.94 3.02
C TYR A 148 4.10 -0.34 3.56
N PHE A 149 3.04 -0.20 4.35
CA PHE A 149 2.43 -1.30 5.12
C PHE A 149 1.87 -2.44 4.25
N ASP A 150 1.32 -2.14 3.06
CA ASP A 150 0.87 -3.19 2.13
C ASP A 150 2.04 -4.01 1.59
N ALA A 151 3.19 -3.37 1.34
CA ALA A 151 4.40 -4.06 0.93
C ALA A 151 4.99 -4.89 2.08
N GLN A 152 4.95 -4.39 3.31
CA GLN A 152 5.38 -5.14 4.49
C GLN A 152 4.52 -6.39 4.70
N LEU A 153 3.19 -6.26 4.61
CA LEU A 153 2.29 -7.41 4.67
C LEU A 153 2.59 -8.42 3.55
N ARG A 154 2.75 -7.93 2.30
CA ARG A 154 3.04 -8.80 1.15
C ARG A 154 4.37 -9.53 1.34
N LEU A 155 5.41 -8.83 1.78
CA LEU A 155 6.72 -9.42 2.01
C LEU A 155 6.69 -10.46 3.15
N GLY A 156 5.95 -10.18 4.23
CA GLY A 156 5.70 -11.16 5.29
C GLY A 156 5.09 -12.45 4.74
N ARG A 157 4.07 -12.33 3.88
CA ARG A 157 3.46 -13.50 3.23
C ARG A 157 4.43 -14.23 2.28
N MET A 158 5.28 -13.49 1.56
CA MET A 158 6.29 -14.12 0.70
C MET A 158 7.29 -14.95 1.52
N TYR A 159 7.71 -14.46 2.67
CA TYR A 159 8.54 -15.24 3.60
C TYR A 159 7.79 -16.43 4.23
N GLU A 160 6.51 -16.24 4.59
CA GLU A 160 5.67 -17.34 5.12
C GLU A 160 5.50 -18.48 4.11
N GLN A 161 5.38 -18.15 2.82
CA GLN A 161 5.13 -19.12 1.75
C GLN A 161 6.38 -19.61 1.02
N GLY A 162 7.53 -18.96 1.22
CA GLY A 162 8.73 -19.23 0.42
C GLY A 162 8.62 -18.73 -1.03
N SER A 163 7.78 -17.71 -1.28
CA SER A 163 7.52 -17.20 -2.63
C SER A 163 8.58 -16.17 -3.06
N GLY A 164 9.52 -16.54 -3.91
CA GLY A 164 10.62 -15.70 -4.39
C GLY A 164 11.72 -15.43 -3.35
N VAL A 165 11.56 -15.93 -2.14
CA VAL A 165 12.52 -15.95 -1.04
C VAL A 165 12.51 -17.33 -0.38
N ALA A 166 13.57 -17.70 0.34
CA ALA A 166 13.53 -18.88 1.19
C ALA A 166 12.45 -18.70 2.27
N GLN A 167 11.68 -19.77 2.56
CA GLN A 167 10.68 -19.73 3.62
C GLN A 167 11.34 -19.42 4.96
N ASP A 168 10.81 -18.41 5.65
CA ASP A 168 11.32 -17.98 6.96
C ASP A 168 10.19 -17.33 7.78
N TYR A 169 9.61 -18.09 8.69
CA TYR A 169 8.52 -17.61 9.55
C TYR A 169 8.96 -16.50 10.52
N LYS A 170 10.25 -16.45 10.92
CA LYS A 170 10.75 -15.35 11.79
C LYS A 170 10.75 -14.03 11.02
N GLN A 171 11.19 -14.05 9.75
CA GLN A 171 11.11 -12.90 8.87
C GLN A 171 9.66 -12.51 8.59
N ALA A 172 8.77 -13.48 8.37
CA ALA A 172 7.35 -13.21 8.17
C ALA A 172 6.75 -12.44 9.36
N VAL A 173 7.00 -12.92 10.59
CA VAL A 173 6.55 -12.24 11.82
C VAL A 173 7.13 -10.84 11.95
N ALA A 174 8.41 -10.65 11.65
CA ALA A 174 9.05 -9.34 11.73
C ALA A 174 8.38 -8.32 10.79
N TRP A 175 8.03 -8.72 9.56
CA TRP A 175 7.35 -7.87 8.60
C TRP A 175 5.88 -7.64 8.95
N TYR A 176 5.16 -8.67 9.42
CA TYR A 176 3.78 -8.50 9.90
C TYR A 176 3.71 -7.54 11.07
N ARG A 177 4.67 -7.62 12.02
CA ARG A 177 4.76 -6.71 13.16
C ARG A 177 4.94 -5.25 12.72
N LYS A 178 5.87 -4.98 11.80
CA LYS A 178 6.07 -3.62 11.28
C LYS A 178 4.79 -3.01 10.69
N ALA A 179 4.02 -3.80 9.93
CA ALA A 179 2.75 -3.33 9.38
C ALA A 179 1.65 -3.22 10.45
N ALA A 180 1.62 -4.13 11.43
CA ALA A 180 0.65 -4.16 12.52
C ALA A 180 0.80 -2.93 13.45
N GLU A 181 2.04 -2.56 13.77
CA GLU A 181 2.40 -1.39 14.58
C GLU A 181 2.05 -0.06 13.90
N GLN A 182 1.83 -0.05 12.59
CA GLN A 182 1.29 1.09 11.84
C GLN A 182 -0.25 1.12 11.79
N GLY A 183 -0.93 0.28 12.58
CA GLY A 183 -2.39 0.21 12.61
C GLY A 183 -3.01 -0.62 11.47
N TYR A 184 -2.20 -1.34 10.66
CA TYR A 184 -2.76 -2.09 9.54
C TYR A 184 -3.49 -3.35 10.02
N ALA A 185 -4.81 -3.27 10.12
CA ALA A 185 -5.67 -4.28 10.71
C ALA A 185 -5.45 -5.70 10.15
N LYS A 186 -5.23 -5.82 8.85
CA LYS A 186 -4.95 -7.12 8.23
C LYS A 186 -3.63 -7.73 8.72
N ALA A 187 -2.58 -6.92 8.89
CA ALA A 187 -1.30 -7.40 9.41
C ALA A 187 -1.38 -7.76 10.90
N GLN A 188 -2.20 -7.03 11.69
CA GLN A 188 -2.48 -7.35 13.08
C GLN A 188 -3.10 -8.74 13.23
N LEU A 189 -4.05 -9.11 12.35
CA LEU A 189 -4.59 -10.46 12.35
C LEU A 189 -3.52 -11.50 12.02
N PHE A 190 -2.70 -11.29 10.94
CA PHE A 190 -1.65 -12.25 10.60
C PHE A 190 -0.64 -12.43 11.73
N LEU A 191 -0.26 -11.35 12.39
CA LEU A 191 0.61 -11.41 13.56
C LEU A 191 -0.03 -12.23 14.70
N GLY A 192 -1.32 -12.03 14.98
CA GLY A 192 -2.08 -12.83 15.93
C GLY A 192 -2.10 -14.32 15.60
N LEU A 193 -2.29 -14.67 14.31
CA LEU A 193 -2.25 -16.05 13.84
C LEU A 193 -0.86 -16.69 14.01
N MET A 194 0.22 -15.95 13.77
CA MET A 194 1.59 -16.43 14.00
C MET A 194 1.84 -16.74 15.47
N TYR A 195 1.38 -15.89 16.39
CA TYR A 195 1.44 -16.19 17.82
C TYR A 195 0.57 -17.39 18.21
N GLY A 196 -0.62 -17.50 17.64
CA GLY A 196 -1.52 -18.63 17.93
C GLY A 196 -0.99 -19.98 17.44
N SER A 197 -0.26 -19.99 16.33
CA SER A 197 0.33 -21.22 15.76
C SER A 197 1.74 -21.53 16.28
N GLY A 198 2.46 -20.55 16.83
CA GLY A 198 3.87 -20.68 17.19
C GLY A 198 4.83 -20.68 15.98
N MET A 199 4.36 -20.25 14.81
CA MET A 199 5.21 -20.14 13.61
C MET A 199 6.10 -18.90 13.66
N GLY A 200 7.42 -19.10 13.73
CA GLY A 200 8.41 -18.03 13.77
C GLY A 200 8.52 -17.29 15.11
N VAL A 201 7.64 -17.57 16.06
CA VAL A 201 7.61 -17.08 17.44
C VAL A 201 7.21 -18.19 18.39
N VAL A 202 7.49 -18.02 19.69
CA VAL A 202 6.93 -18.90 20.71
C VAL A 202 5.41 -18.76 20.70
N GLN A 203 4.69 -19.90 20.73
CA GLN A 203 3.24 -19.91 20.79
C GLN A 203 2.73 -19.16 22.01
N ASP A 204 1.80 -18.23 21.79
CA ASP A 204 1.22 -17.38 22.83
C ASP A 204 -0.23 -17.03 22.49
N TYR A 205 -1.18 -17.75 23.10
CA TYR A 205 -2.61 -17.48 22.89
C TYR A 205 -3.07 -16.13 23.47
N LYS A 206 -2.38 -15.59 24.48
CA LYS A 206 -2.67 -14.26 25.03
C LYS A 206 -2.36 -13.19 23.97
N LEU A 207 -1.15 -13.21 23.39
CA LEU A 207 -0.80 -12.27 22.31
C LEU A 207 -1.61 -12.51 21.03
N ALA A 208 -1.96 -13.77 20.72
CA ALA A 208 -2.85 -14.09 19.61
C ALA A 208 -4.24 -13.45 19.79
N TYR A 209 -4.80 -13.52 21.02
CA TYR A 209 -6.04 -12.84 21.38
C TYR A 209 -5.90 -11.31 21.25
N VAL A 210 -4.84 -10.75 21.82
CA VAL A 210 -4.59 -9.29 21.81
C VAL A 210 -4.56 -8.75 20.39
N TRP A 211 -3.70 -9.29 19.53
CA TRP A 211 -3.57 -8.81 18.16
C TRP A 211 -4.84 -9.04 17.31
N SER A 212 -5.55 -10.14 17.55
CA SER A 212 -6.86 -10.35 16.89
C SER A 212 -7.90 -9.34 17.37
N SER A 213 -7.88 -8.94 18.65
CA SER A 213 -8.78 -7.92 19.21
C SER A 213 -8.51 -6.54 18.60
N VAL A 214 -7.23 -6.15 18.51
CA VAL A 214 -6.80 -4.90 17.88
C VAL A 214 -7.21 -4.86 16.41
N SER A 215 -6.98 -5.95 15.68
CA SER A 215 -7.41 -6.09 14.29
C SER A 215 -8.93 -5.94 14.12
N ALA A 216 -9.71 -6.51 15.03
CA ALA A 216 -11.17 -6.37 15.01
C ALA A 216 -11.61 -4.93 15.30
N ALA A 217 -10.99 -4.26 16.26
CA ALA A 217 -11.23 -2.86 16.58
C ALA A 217 -10.92 -1.94 15.39
N ASN A 218 -9.85 -2.25 14.65
CA ASN A 218 -9.46 -1.56 13.42
C ASN A 218 -10.27 -1.99 12.18
N GLY A 219 -11.37 -2.69 12.37
CA GLY A 219 -12.40 -2.94 11.35
C GLY A 219 -12.15 -4.14 10.44
N TYR A 220 -11.24 -5.06 10.77
CA TYR A 220 -11.06 -6.27 9.98
C TYR A 220 -12.04 -7.36 10.40
N ALA A 221 -13.09 -7.59 9.60
CA ALA A 221 -14.25 -8.41 9.95
C ALA A 221 -13.94 -9.85 10.41
N TYR A 222 -12.89 -10.47 9.84
CA TYR A 222 -12.51 -11.85 10.18
C TYR A 222 -11.77 -11.98 11.52
N ALA A 223 -11.32 -10.86 12.09
CA ALA A 223 -10.47 -10.88 13.28
C ALA A 223 -11.25 -11.27 14.56
N ALA A 224 -12.51 -10.89 14.65
CA ALA A 224 -13.36 -11.24 15.80
C ALA A 224 -13.52 -12.76 15.98
N THR A 225 -13.70 -13.50 14.90
CA THR A 225 -13.78 -14.97 14.95
C THR A 225 -12.51 -15.59 15.51
N ASN A 226 -11.34 -15.11 15.06
CA ASN A 226 -10.05 -15.61 15.54
C ASN A 226 -9.82 -15.23 17.01
N ARG A 227 -10.15 -13.99 17.40
CA ARG A 227 -10.12 -13.56 18.80
C ARG A 227 -10.92 -14.53 19.69
N ASP A 228 -12.14 -14.87 19.31
CA ASP A 228 -13.03 -15.72 20.10
C ASP A 228 -12.53 -17.18 20.15
N LEU A 229 -11.85 -17.64 19.10
CA LEU A 229 -11.15 -18.94 19.11
C LEU A 229 -9.99 -18.96 20.10
N PHE A 230 -9.18 -17.89 20.12
CA PHE A 230 -8.06 -17.80 21.07
C PHE A 230 -8.55 -17.59 22.51
N ALA A 231 -9.64 -16.86 22.75
CA ALA A 231 -10.25 -16.70 24.06
C ALA A 231 -10.58 -18.06 24.73
N LYS A 232 -11.06 -19.02 23.94
CA LYS A 232 -11.38 -20.40 24.42
C LYS A 232 -10.14 -21.20 24.85
N ARG A 233 -8.96 -20.76 24.53
CA ARG A 233 -7.66 -21.40 24.91
C ARG A 233 -7.06 -20.80 26.16
N LEU A 234 -7.67 -19.75 26.72
CA LEU A 234 -7.18 -19.02 27.87
C LEU A 234 -8.00 -19.36 29.12
N SER A 235 -7.34 -19.39 30.27
CA SER A 235 -8.05 -19.40 31.55
C SER A 235 -8.76 -18.04 31.77
N PRO A 236 -9.80 -17.97 32.61
CA PRO A 236 -10.49 -16.71 32.88
C PRO A 236 -9.57 -15.58 33.35
N ALA A 237 -8.57 -15.90 34.19
CA ALA A 237 -7.60 -14.91 34.67
C ALA A 237 -6.72 -14.36 33.54
N VAL A 238 -6.16 -15.25 32.70
CA VAL A 238 -5.33 -14.84 31.56
C VAL A 238 -6.15 -14.11 30.49
N LEU A 239 -7.42 -14.48 30.32
CA LEU A 239 -8.31 -13.76 29.41
C LEU A 239 -8.58 -12.32 29.87
N ALA A 240 -8.78 -12.10 31.16
CA ALA A 240 -8.94 -10.76 31.72
C ALA A 240 -7.69 -9.90 31.50
N GLU A 241 -6.50 -10.47 31.71
CA GLU A 241 -5.23 -9.78 31.39
C GLU A 241 -5.11 -9.48 29.88
N ALA A 242 -5.49 -10.43 29.02
CA ALA A 242 -5.45 -10.26 27.58
C ALA A 242 -6.42 -9.15 27.11
N GLN A 243 -7.60 -9.05 27.71
CA GLN A 243 -8.57 -7.99 27.45
C GLN A 243 -8.04 -6.60 27.84
N ALA A 244 -7.43 -6.50 29.01
CA ALA A 244 -6.81 -5.24 29.45
C ALA A 244 -5.67 -4.81 28.52
N LEU A 245 -4.79 -5.75 28.15
CA LEU A 245 -3.70 -5.48 27.22
C LEU A 245 -4.21 -5.11 25.80
N ALA A 246 -5.27 -5.78 25.33
CA ALA A 246 -5.88 -5.45 24.05
C ALA A 246 -6.45 -4.01 24.03
N GLY A 247 -7.07 -3.57 25.13
CA GLY A 247 -7.51 -2.17 25.28
C GLY A 247 -6.37 -1.18 25.12
N GLN A 248 -5.24 -1.43 25.78
CA GLN A 248 -4.04 -0.59 25.63
C GLN A 248 -3.49 -0.56 24.19
N TYR A 249 -3.50 -1.71 23.52
CA TYR A 249 -3.00 -1.79 22.14
C TYR A 249 -3.93 -1.14 21.12
N VAL A 250 -5.25 -1.15 21.36
CA VAL A 250 -6.24 -0.42 20.52
C VAL A 250 -6.03 1.08 20.61
N GLU A 251 -5.63 1.60 21.79
CA GLU A 251 -5.30 3.04 21.96
C GLU A 251 -3.95 3.42 21.32
N LEU A 252 -3.03 2.45 21.20
CA LEU A 252 -1.67 2.69 20.70
C LEU A 252 -1.58 2.55 19.17
N TYR A 253 -2.36 1.68 18.56
CA TYR A 253 -2.30 1.27 17.16
C TYR A 253 -3.66 1.37 16.44
#